data_d1ca7c8ba973643f79f7673170639263
#
_entry.id   d1ca7c8ba973643f79f7673170639263
#
_cell.length_a   1.000
_cell.length_b   1.000
_cell.length_c   1.000
_cell.angle_alpha   90.00
_cell.angle_beta   90.00
_cell.angle_gamma   90.00
#
_symmetry.space_group_name_H-M   'P 1'
#
loop_
_entity.id
_entity.type
_entity.pdbx_description
1 polymer ?
#
loop_
_entity_poly.entity_id
_entity_poly.type
_entity_poly.pdbx_seq_one_letter_code
_entity_poly.pdbx_strand_id
1 'polypeptide(L)'
;MLRIAKEALTFDDVLLVPAXSTVLPNTADLSTQLTKTIRLNIPMLSAAMDTVTEARLAIALAQEGGIGFIHKNMSIERQAEEVRRVKKHESGVVTDPQTVLPTTTLREVKELTERNGFAGYPVVTEENELVGIITGRDVRFVTDLNQPVSVYMTPKERLVTVREGEAREVVLAKMHEKRVEKALVVDDEFHLIGMITVKDFQKAERKPNACKDEQGRLRVGAAVGAGAGNEERVDALVAAGVDVLLIDSSHGHSEGVLQRIRETRAKYPDLQIIGGNVATAAGARALAEAGCSAVKVGIGPGSICTTRIVTGVGVPQITAVADAVEALEGTGIPVIADGGIRFSGDIAKAIAAGASAVMVGSMLAGTEESPGEIELYQGRSYKSYRGMGSLGAMSKGSSDRYFQSDNAADKLVPEGIEGRVAYKGRLKEIIHQQMGGLRSCMGLTGCGTIDELRTKAEFVRISGAGIQESHVHDVTITKESPNYRLGS
;
A
#
# COMPACT_ATOMS: atom_id res chain seq x y z
N MET A 1 -12.41 -18.22 -40.97
CA MET A 1 -12.65 -18.98 -39.74
C MET A 1 -12.42 -18.09 -38.54
N LEU A 2 -13.34 -18.10 -37.58
CA LEU A 2 -13.20 -17.33 -36.36
C LEU A 2 -12.11 -17.95 -35.47
N ARG A 3 -11.13 -17.16 -35.06
CA ARG A 3 -9.98 -17.66 -34.29
C ARG A 3 -10.25 -17.48 -32.79
N ILE A 4 -10.90 -18.45 -32.17
CA ILE A 4 -11.15 -18.43 -30.72
C ILE A 4 -10.03 -19.20 -30.03
N ALA A 5 -9.22 -18.50 -29.21
CA ALA A 5 -8.08 -19.11 -28.54
C ALA A 5 -8.52 -20.08 -27.43
N LYS A 6 -9.49 -19.68 -26.62
CA LYS A 6 -9.99 -20.52 -25.53
C LYS A 6 -11.23 -19.88 -24.92
N GLU A 7 -11.95 -20.68 -24.13
CA GLU A 7 -12.95 -20.14 -23.22
C GLU A 7 -12.25 -19.65 -21.96
N ALA A 8 -12.79 -18.59 -21.37
CA ALA A 8 -12.15 -17.98 -20.20
C ALA A 8 -13.17 -17.73 -19.10
N LEU A 9 -12.72 -17.85 -17.87
CA LEU A 9 -13.57 -17.79 -16.69
C LEU A 9 -13.18 -16.63 -15.77
N THR A 10 -14.18 -16.03 -15.13
CA THR A 10 -13.91 -15.06 -14.09
C THR A 10 -14.48 -15.56 -12.75
N PHE A 11 -14.45 -14.70 -11.72
CA PHE A 11 -14.74 -15.12 -10.36
C PHE A 11 -16.11 -15.77 -10.22
N ASP A 12 -17.11 -15.20 -10.86
CA ASP A 12 -18.48 -15.70 -10.72
C ASP A 12 -18.76 -16.95 -11.56
N ASP A 13 -17.79 -17.42 -12.32
CA ASP A 13 -17.93 -18.65 -13.10
C ASP A 13 -17.52 -19.89 -12.32
N VAL A 14 -16.92 -19.71 -11.14
CA VAL A 14 -16.35 -20.85 -10.42
C VAL A 14 -16.67 -20.75 -8.92
N LEU A 15 -16.61 -21.90 -8.26
CA LEU A 15 -16.60 -22.01 -6.79
C LEU A 15 -15.50 -22.99 -6.40
N LEU A 16 -14.99 -22.83 -5.18
CA LEU A 16 -13.99 -23.75 -4.64
C LEU A 16 -14.69 -24.95 -4.00
N VAL A 17 -14.10 -26.13 -4.14
CA VAL A 17 -14.67 -27.39 -3.65
C VAL A 17 -14.24 -27.57 -2.19
N PRO A 18 -15.18 -27.86 -1.26
CA PRO A 18 -14.79 -28.15 0.13
C PRO A 18 -14.05 -29.47 0.22
N ALA A 19 -13.22 -29.61 1.24
CA ALA A 19 -12.41 -30.81 1.44
C ALA A 19 -12.27 -31.07 2.94
N UNK A 20 -11.77 -32.20 3.47
CA UNK A 20 -11.53 -32.46 4.50
C UNK A 20 -10.82 -31.67 4.85
N SER A 21 -10.88 -31.31 6.18
CA SER A 21 -10.02 -30.28 6.73
C SER A 21 -9.68 -30.55 8.18
N THR A 22 -8.40 -30.38 8.50
CA THR A 22 -7.94 -30.30 9.88
C THR A 22 -7.53 -28.85 10.22
N VAL A 23 -7.85 -27.91 9.33
CA VAL A 23 -7.46 -26.50 9.47
C VAL A 23 -8.62 -25.71 10.04
N LEU A 24 -8.37 -25.01 11.16
CA LEU A 24 -9.32 -24.06 11.71
C LEU A 24 -8.99 -22.66 11.17
N PRO A 25 -9.99 -21.80 10.96
CA PRO A 25 -9.68 -20.48 10.41
C PRO A 25 -8.62 -19.71 11.18
N ASN A 26 -8.62 -19.79 12.51
CA ASN A 26 -7.67 -19.03 13.32
C ASN A 26 -6.26 -19.60 13.30
N THR A 27 -6.06 -20.80 12.77
CA THR A 27 -4.73 -21.39 12.64
C THR A 27 -4.15 -21.26 11.24
N ALA A 28 -4.93 -20.77 10.29
CA ALA A 28 -4.44 -20.60 8.91
C ALA A 28 -3.35 -19.55 8.86
N ASP A 29 -2.33 -19.82 8.06
CA ASP A 29 -1.18 -18.93 7.90
C ASP A 29 -1.37 -18.13 6.62
N LEU A 30 -1.57 -16.82 6.72
CA LEU A 30 -1.84 -15.95 5.57
C LEU A 30 -0.58 -15.37 4.95
N SER A 31 0.61 -15.67 5.47
CA SER A 31 1.84 -15.12 4.91
C SER A 31 2.09 -15.67 3.51
N THR A 32 2.76 -14.84 2.70
CA THR A 32 2.97 -15.16 1.29
C THR A 32 4.22 -14.45 0.77
N GLN A 33 4.77 -14.95 -0.33
CA GLN A 33 5.90 -14.29 -0.99
C GLN A 33 5.39 -13.33 -2.05
N LEU A 34 5.73 -12.05 -1.88
CA LEU A 34 5.47 -11.06 -2.92
C LEU A 34 6.52 -11.14 -4.03
N THR A 35 7.77 -11.28 -3.63
CA THR A 35 8.89 -11.56 -4.51
C THR A 35 9.76 -12.60 -3.81
N LYS A 36 10.84 -13.02 -4.43
CA LYS A 36 11.72 -14.00 -3.78
C LYS A 36 12.27 -13.50 -2.45
N THR A 37 12.41 -12.18 -2.29
CA THR A 37 13.03 -11.61 -1.10
C THR A 37 12.06 -10.86 -0.18
N ILE A 38 10.84 -10.62 -0.62
CA ILE A 38 9.87 -9.87 0.19
C ILE A 38 8.72 -10.79 0.56
N ARG A 39 8.51 -10.93 1.88
CA ARG A 39 7.41 -11.71 2.41
C ARG A 39 6.37 -10.77 3.00
N LEU A 40 5.11 -11.05 2.74
CA LEU A 40 3.97 -10.35 3.34
C LEU A 40 3.34 -11.22 4.40
N ASN A 41 2.69 -10.61 5.37
CA ASN A 41 1.96 -11.37 6.40
C ASN A 41 0.48 -11.53 6.06
N ILE A 42 -0.03 -10.76 5.11
CA ILE A 42 -1.32 -11.03 4.47
C ILE A 42 -1.15 -10.83 2.97
N PRO A 43 -1.92 -11.55 2.14
CA PRO A 43 -1.68 -11.52 0.69
C PRO A 43 -2.42 -10.36 0.00
N MET A 44 -2.20 -9.15 0.46
CA MET A 44 -2.95 -8.00 -0.05
C MET A 44 -2.05 -6.80 -0.33
N LEU A 45 -2.23 -6.24 -1.53
CA LEU A 45 -1.59 -5.00 -1.97
C LEU A 45 -2.67 -3.96 -2.26
N SER A 46 -2.38 -2.68 -2.00
CA SER A 46 -3.30 -1.63 -2.39
C SER A 46 -2.88 -1.02 -3.73
N ALA A 47 -3.89 -0.69 -4.53
CA ALA A 47 -3.68 -0.25 -5.90
C ALA A 47 -3.03 1.13 -5.97
N ALA A 48 -2.20 1.32 -7.00
CA ALA A 48 -1.51 2.57 -7.22
C ALA A 48 -2.42 3.54 -7.97
N MET A 49 -3.47 3.97 -7.28
CA MET A 49 -4.50 4.85 -7.83
C MET A 49 -4.61 6.09 -6.95
N ASP A 50 -4.91 7.24 -7.59
CA ASP A 50 -4.85 8.50 -6.85
C ASP A 50 -6.03 8.69 -5.89
N THR A 51 -6.99 7.78 -5.87
CA THR A 51 -8.04 7.77 -4.86
C THR A 51 -7.90 6.59 -3.89
N VAL A 52 -6.78 5.87 -3.91
CA VAL A 52 -6.58 4.71 -3.04
C VAL A 52 -5.33 4.85 -2.17
N THR A 53 -4.14 5.00 -2.77
CA THR A 53 -2.91 4.82 -2.00
C THR A 53 -2.00 6.04 -2.02
N GLU A 54 -1.93 6.72 -0.89
CA GLU A 54 -0.84 7.62 -0.54
C GLU A 54 -0.26 7.12 0.78
N ALA A 55 0.65 7.89 1.38
CA ALA A 55 1.40 7.39 2.54
C ALA A 55 0.50 6.88 3.67
N ARG A 56 -0.59 7.59 3.96
CA ARG A 56 -1.45 7.22 5.09
C ARG A 56 -2.03 5.82 4.92
N LEU A 57 -2.54 5.50 3.73
CA LEU A 57 -3.10 4.17 3.50
C LEU A 57 -2.00 3.12 3.44
N ALA A 58 -0.86 3.45 2.81
CA ALA A 58 0.26 2.50 2.73
C ALA A 58 0.75 2.14 4.14
N ILE A 59 0.83 3.12 5.04
CA ILE A 59 1.21 2.85 6.44
C ILE A 59 0.20 1.91 7.08
N ALA A 60 -1.09 2.23 6.96
CA ALA A 60 -2.13 1.42 7.61
C ALA A 60 -2.12 -0.02 7.09
N LEU A 61 -1.96 -0.20 5.77
CA LEU A 61 -1.95 -1.55 5.20
C LEU A 61 -0.70 -2.32 5.61
N ALA A 62 0.46 -1.67 5.62
CA ALA A 62 1.68 -2.34 6.08
C ALA A 62 1.57 -2.76 7.54
N GLN A 63 0.93 -1.94 8.37
CA GLN A 63 0.72 -2.30 9.78
C GLN A 63 -0.15 -3.54 9.94
N GLU A 64 -1.00 -3.83 8.97
CA GLU A 64 -1.83 -5.03 8.98
C GLU A 64 -1.16 -6.21 8.30
N GLY A 65 -0.01 -6.01 7.67
CA GLY A 65 0.77 -7.09 7.08
C GLY A 65 0.83 -7.11 5.57
N GLY A 66 0.13 -6.20 4.90
CA GLY A 66 0.18 -6.07 3.43
C GLY A 66 1.17 -5.01 3.00
N ILE A 67 1.02 -4.53 1.76
CA ILE A 67 1.91 -3.48 1.25
C ILE A 67 1.14 -2.56 0.30
N GLY A 68 1.34 -1.25 0.46
CA GLY A 68 0.70 -0.26 -0.38
C GLY A 68 1.62 0.24 -1.48
N PHE A 69 1.01 0.62 -2.60
CA PHE A 69 1.74 1.13 -3.76
C PHE A 69 1.35 2.58 -4.01
N ILE A 70 2.28 3.50 -3.75
CA ILE A 70 2.02 4.94 -3.90
C ILE A 70 1.84 5.26 -5.38
N HIS A 71 0.76 5.94 -5.71
CA HIS A 71 0.47 6.29 -7.10
C HIS A 71 1.41 7.38 -7.61
N LYS A 72 1.45 7.53 -8.94
CA LYS A 72 2.40 8.46 -9.56
C LYS A 72 1.77 9.75 -10.06
N ASN A 73 0.49 9.99 -9.77
CA ASN A 73 -0.19 11.22 -10.20
C ASN A 73 0.17 12.39 -9.28
N MET A 74 1.45 12.61 -9.13
CA MET A 74 2.03 13.68 -8.31
C MET A 74 3.46 13.92 -8.76
N SER A 75 4.07 14.98 -8.29
CA SER A 75 5.45 15.28 -8.66
C SER A 75 6.39 14.18 -8.18
N ILE A 76 7.54 14.09 -8.83
CA ILE A 76 8.57 13.14 -8.43
C ILE A 76 8.94 13.37 -6.97
N GLU A 77 9.12 14.64 -6.59
CA GLU A 77 9.50 15.01 -5.22
C GLU A 77 8.44 14.60 -4.21
N ARG A 78 7.16 14.80 -4.55
CA ARG A 78 6.10 14.44 -3.62
C ARG A 78 5.97 12.93 -3.48
N GLN A 79 6.09 12.18 -4.58
CA GLN A 79 6.00 10.73 -4.50
C GLN A 79 7.13 10.16 -3.64
N ALA A 80 8.36 10.68 -3.83
CA ALA A 80 9.48 10.25 -3.02
C ALA A 80 9.27 10.58 -1.54
N GLU A 81 8.68 11.74 -1.25
CA GLU A 81 8.38 12.11 0.13
C GLU A 81 7.31 11.19 0.74
N GLU A 82 6.31 10.80 -0.05
CA GLU A 82 5.31 9.84 0.44
C GLU A 82 5.98 8.51 0.81
N VAL A 83 6.94 8.06 0.00
CA VAL A 83 7.68 6.83 0.32
C VAL A 83 8.47 7.02 1.61
N ARG A 84 9.18 8.14 1.75
CA ARG A 84 9.95 8.39 2.98
C ARG A 84 9.07 8.39 4.22
N ARG A 85 7.85 8.95 4.13
CA ARG A 85 6.93 8.97 5.26
C ARG A 85 6.60 7.57 5.74
N VAL A 86 6.39 6.64 4.81
CA VAL A 86 6.11 5.26 5.19
C VAL A 86 7.33 4.63 5.84
N LYS A 87 8.50 4.81 5.23
CA LYS A 87 9.72 4.17 5.73
C LYS A 87 10.10 4.64 7.12
N LYS A 88 9.79 5.88 7.47
CA LYS A 88 10.16 6.43 8.75
C LYS A 88 9.12 6.24 9.84
N HIS A 89 7.92 5.79 9.49
CA HIS A 89 6.81 5.76 10.44
C HIS A 89 7.05 4.81 11.61
N GLU A 90 7.41 3.56 11.33
CA GLU A 90 7.52 2.52 12.37
C GLU A 90 8.87 2.51 13.06
N SER A 91 9.81 3.32 12.61
CA SER A 91 11.05 3.51 13.38
C SER A 91 10.77 4.30 14.65
N GLY A 92 9.56 4.85 14.77
CA GLY A 92 9.19 5.70 15.90
C GLY A 92 9.71 7.12 15.74
N VAL A 93 10.30 7.44 14.61
CA VAL A 93 10.86 8.77 14.39
C VAL A 93 9.77 9.70 13.89
N VAL A 94 9.56 10.80 14.60
CA VAL A 94 8.72 11.89 14.13
C VAL A 94 9.61 12.72 13.20
N THR A 95 9.36 12.61 11.90
CA THR A 95 10.07 13.45 10.93
C THR A 95 9.50 14.86 11.01
N ASP A 96 10.38 15.84 10.88
CA ASP A 96 9.99 17.24 10.98
C ASP A 96 9.24 17.52 12.28
N PRO A 97 9.80 17.17 13.44
CA PRO A 97 9.15 17.56 14.68
C PRO A 97 9.07 19.08 14.78
N GLN A 98 8.01 19.55 15.45
CA GLN A 98 7.89 20.98 15.69
C GLN A 98 9.09 21.43 16.56
N THR A 99 9.84 22.41 16.09
CA THR A 99 11.03 22.89 16.81
C THR A 99 10.84 24.35 17.20
N VAL A 100 11.70 24.78 18.12
CA VAL A 100 11.78 26.19 18.50
C VAL A 100 13.25 26.62 18.48
N LEU A 101 13.47 27.94 18.43
CA LEU A 101 14.80 28.51 18.50
C LEU A 101 15.19 28.77 19.95
N PRO A 102 16.50 28.87 20.26
CA PRO A 102 16.91 29.21 21.63
C PRO A 102 16.35 30.56 22.11
N THR A 103 16.06 31.47 21.20
CA THR A 103 15.52 32.79 21.53
C THR A 103 14.00 32.79 21.64
N THR A 104 13.33 31.70 21.25
CA THR A 104 11.85 31.62 21.40
C THR A 104 11.49 31.79 22.87
N THR A 105 10.44 32.59 23.15
CA THR A 105 10.04 32.82 24.53
C THR A 105 9.20 31.68 25.06
N LEU A 106 9.16 31.53 26.37
CA LEU A 106 8.32 30.53 27.01
C LEU A 106 6.84 30.77 26.72
N ARG A 107 6.44 32.04 26.53
CA ARG A 107 5.08 32.37 26.15
C ARG A 107 4.72 31.76 24.79
N GLU A 108 5.64 31.88 23.84
CA GLU A 108 5.44 31.30 22.50
C GLU A 108 5.34 29.76 22.58
N VAL A 109 6.16 29.15 23.44
CA VAL A 109 6.10 27.70 23.63
C VAL A 109 4.74 27.29 24.21
N LYS A 110 4.25 28.04 25.18
CA LYS A 110 2.96 27.77 25.80
C LYS A 110 1.84 27.85 24.75
N GLU A 111 1.90 28.87 23.89
CA GLU A 111 0.92 29.01 22.83
C GLU A 111 0.95 27.86 21.84
N LEU A 112 2.17 27.41 21.50
CA LEU A 112 2.32 26.23 20.63
C LEU A 112 1.70 24.99 21.27
N THR A 113 1.94 24.81 22.56
CA THR A 113 1.40 23.66 23.28
C THR A 113 -0.12 23.68 23.28
N GLU A 114 -0.72 24.87 23.47
CA GLU A 114 -2.16 25.01 23.45
C GLU A 114 -2.75 24.67 22.09
N ARG A 115 -2.07 25.08 21.00
CA ARG A 115 -2.55 24.81 19.65
C ARG A 115 -2.36 23.35 19.23
N ASN A 116 -1.24 22.76 19.59
CA ASN A 116 -0.84 21.46 19.05
C ASN A 116 -1.11 20.30 20.01
N GLY A 117 -1.37 20.57 21.27
CA GLY A 117 -1.75 19.52 22.22
C GLY A 117 -0.61 18.70 22.77
N PHE A 118 0.65 19.10 22.55
CA PHE A 118 1.78 18.37 23.13
C PHE A 118 2.80 19.36 23.66
N ALA A 119 3.67 18.88 24.53
CA ALA A 119 4.51 19.74 25.36
C ALA A 119 5.97 19.25 25.37
N GLY A 120 6.59 19.18 24.23
CA GLY A 120 8.00 18.85 24.15
C GLY A 120 8.54 19.24 22.77
N TYR A 121 9.46 20.20 22.72
CA TYR A 121 9.95 20.75 21.47
C TYR A 121 11.47 20.71 21.45
N PRO A 122 12.08 20.08 20.44
CA PRO A 122 13.52 20.24 20.26
C PRO A 122 13.87 21.70 20.00
N VAL A 123 14.99 22.13 20.55
CA VAL A 123 15.51 23.47 20.38
C VAL A 123 16.67 23.40 19.40
N VAL A 124 16.57 24.12 18.29
CA VAL A 124 17.58 24.08 17.23
C VAL A 124 17.98 25.50 16.84
N THR A 125 19.18 25.64 16.31
CA THR A 125 19.62 26.89 15.72
C THR A 125 18.94 27.13 14.38
N GLU A 126 19.16 28.29 13.81
CA GLU A 126 18.63 28.58 12.48
C GLU A 126 19.20 27.66 11.41
N GLU A 127 20.36 27.07 11.67
CA GLU A 127 20.97 26.09 10.78
C GLU A 127 20.55 24.66 11.11
N ASN A 128 19.54 24.51 11.97
CA ASN A 128 18.97 23.20 12.37
C ASN A 128 19.91 22.37 13.25
N GLU A 129 20.92 22.98 13.87
CA GLU A 129 21.76 22.25 14.82
C GLU A 129 21.02 22.09 16.14
N LEU A 130 20.98 20.87 16.67
CA LEU A 130 20.29 20.59 17.93
C LEU A 130 21.09 21.15 19.10
N VAL A 131 20.44 21.94 19.97
CA VAL A 131 21.08 22.51 21.16
C VAL A 131 20.36 22.14 22.46
N GLY A 132 19.14 21.62 22.41
CA GLY A 132 18.43 21.23 23.62
C GLY A 132 17.03 20.76 23.34
N ILE A 133 16.27 20.59 24.43
CA ILE A 133 14.84 20.33 24.33
C ILE A 133 14.13 21.11 25.45
N ILE A 134 12.93 21.61 25.13
CA ILE A 134 12.08 22.28 26.12
C ILE A 134 10.81 21.47 26.28
N THR A 135 10.46 21.14 27.54
CA THR A 135 9.29 20.31 27.83
C THR A 135 8.40 21.04 28.83
N GLY A 136 7.19 20.53 29.01
CA GLY A 136 6.27 21.07 30.01
C GLY A 136 6.85 21.06 31.41
N ARG A 137 7.67 20.05 31.73
CA ARG A 137 8.33 19.98 33.02
C ARG A 137 9.27 21.18 33.24
N ASP A 138 9.95 21.59 32.20
CA ASP A 138 10.92 22.67 32.27
C ASP A 138 10.26 24.02 32.57
N VAL A 139 9.02 24.19 32.14
CA VAL A 139 8.34 25.49 32.25
C VAL A 139 7.25 25.54 33.33
N ARG A 140 7.04 24.42 34.02
CA ARG A 140 5.88 24.26 34.91
C ARG A 140 5.78 25.36 35.95
N PHE A 141 6.88 25.75 36.53
CA PHE A 141 6.90 26.69 37.63
C PHE A 141 7.45 28.05 37.28
N VAL A 142 7.69 28.30 35.99
CA VAL A 142 8.23 29.58 35.56
C VAL A 142 7.12 30.62 35.53
N THR A 143 7.37 31.76 36.18
CA THR A 143 6.41 32.86 36.20
C THR A 143 6.65 33.90 35.14
N ASP A 144 7.92 34.17 34.78
CA ASP A 144 8.26 35.14 33.75
C ASP A 144 8.33 34.44 32.39
N LEU A 145 7.21 34.52 31.67
CA LEU A 145 7.07 33.86 30.37
C LEU A 145 7.80 34.57 29.23
N ASN A 146 8.39 35.74 29.52
CA ASN A 146 9.15 36.46 28.51
C ASN A 146 10.61 35.96 28.41
N GLN A 147 11.01 35.06 29.28
CA GLN A 147 12.34 34.45 29.25
C GLN A 147 12.52 33.60 27.98
N PRO A 148 13.73 33.59 27.41
CA PRO A 148 13.98 32.71 26.26
C PRO A 148 14.10 31.26 26.69
N VAL A 149 13.77 30.37 25.74
CA VAL A 149 13.81 28.93 25.96
C VAL A 149 15.19 28.47 26.42
N SER A 150 16.26 29.12 25.91
CA SER A 150 17.62 28.69 26.22
C SER A 150 17.95 28.70 27.70
N VAL A 151 17.25 29.51 28.50
CA VAL A 151 17.47 29.57 29.94
C VAL A 151 16.96 28.32 30.64
N TYR A 152 15.87 27.75 30.15
CA TYR A 152 15.18 26.67 30.86
C TYR A 152 15.26 25.32 30.15
N MET A 153 15.73 25.25 28.92
CA MET A 153 15.81 24.01 28.18
C MET A 153 16.80 23.02 28.82
N THR A 154 16.59 21.74 28.56
CA THR A 154 17.59 20.74 28.86
C THR A 154 18.64 20.81 27.74
N PRO A 155 19.92 21.09 28.08
CA PRO A 155 20.94 21.28 27.05
C PRO A 155 21.33 19.96 26.39
N LYS A 156 21.93 20.06 25.21
CA LYS A 156 22.22 18.89 24.38
C LYS A 156 23.10 17.86 25.08
N GLU A 157 23.92 18.28 26.02
CA GLU A 157 24.82 17.38 26.74
C GLU A 157 24.06 16.38 27.59
N ARG A 158 22.82 16.70 27.97
CA ARG A 158 22.01 15.81 28.81
C ARG A 158 20.93 15.09 28.02
N LEU A 159 20.91 15.23 26.70
CA LEU A 159 19.92 14.58 25.86
C LEU A 159 20.38 13.18 25.48
N VAL A 160 19.42 12.33 25.19
CA VAL A 160 19.68 11.07 24.47
C VAL A 160 19.61 11.38 22.99
N THR A 161 20.72 11.19 22.28
CA THR A 161 20.75 11.35 20.84
C THR A 161 21.14 10.02 20.20
N VAL A 162 20.56 9.77 19.04
CA VAL A 162 20.82 8.53 18.29
C VAL A 162 20.96 8.89 16.83
N ARG A 163 21.56 7.98 16.08
CA ARG A 163 21.67 8.11 14.62
C ARG A 163 20.48 7.40 13.97
N GLU A 164 20.17 7.84 12.78
CA GLU A 164 19.12 7.18 12.00
C GLU A 164 19.52 5.71 11.78
N GLY A 165 18.57 4.81 12.01
CA GLY A 165 18.82 3.40 11.80
C GLY A 165 19.36 2.62 13.00
N GLU A 166 19.58 3.27 14.15
CA GLU A 166 20.00 2.53 15.35
C GLU A 166 18.93 1.53 15.74
N ALA A 167 19.35 0.38 16.22
CA ALA A 167 18.45 -0.69 16.62
C ALA A 167 17.52 -0.21 17.74
N ARG A 168 16.27 -0.61 17.66
CA ARG A 168 15.24 -0.23 18.62
C ARG A 168 15.66 -0.53 20.05
N GLU A 169 16.21 -1.71 20.27
CA GLU A 169 16.62 -2.14 21.61
C GLU A 169 17.70 -1.23 22.19
N VAL A 170 18.62 -0.78 21.34
CA VAL A 170 19.68 0.13 21.76
C VAL A 170 19.09 1.49 22.15
N VAL A 171 18.16 2.00 21.35
CA VAL A 171 17.51 3.28 21.63
C VAL A 171 16.74 3.21 22.95
N LEU A 172 15.95 2.14 23.14
CA LEU A 172 15.19 1.96 24.36
C LEU A 172 16.11 1.88 25.60
N ALA A 173 17.23 1.16 25.47
CA ALA A 173 18.17 1.04 26.59
C ALA A 173 18.75 2.40 26.98
N LYS A 174 19.11 3.22 25.98
CA LYS A 174 19.61 4.57 26.23
C LYS A 174 18.57 5.44 26.93
N MET A 175 17.31 5.37 26.47
CA MET A 175 16.23 6.15 27.06
C MET A 175 15.96 5.71 28.51
N HIS A 176 15.98 4.41 28.76
CA HIS A 176 15.76 3.87 30.08
C HIS A 176 16.88 4.29 31.05
N GLU A 177 18.11 4.19 30.61
CA GLU A 177 19.26 4.55 31.41
C GLU A 177 19.18 6.01 31.86
N LYS A 178 18.80 6.91 30.97
CA LYS A 178 18.69 8.33 31.26
C LYS A 178 17.33 8.72 31.85
N ARG A 179 16.39 7.79 31.91
CA ARG A 179 15.03 8.03 32.41
C ARG A 179 14.33 9.15 31.66
N VAL A 180 14.46 9.13 30.33
CA VAL A 180 13.81 10.12 29.48
C VAL A 180 12.78 9.43 28.58
N GLU A 181 11.81 10.22 28.12
CA GLU A 181 10.75 9.72 27.26
C GLU A 181 10.97 10.04 25.77
N LYS A 182 12.02 10.79 25.46
CA LYS A 182 12.29 11.23 24.09
C LYS A 182 13.78 11.06 23.78
N ALA A 183 14.05 10.62 22.56
CA ALA A 183 15.41 10.58 22.03
C ALA A 183 15.42 11.41 20.73
N LEU A 184 16.47 12.16 20.53
CA LEU A 184 16.58 13.03 19.35
C LEU A 184 17.46 12.34 18.32
N VAL A 185 16.99 12.29 17.06
CA VAL A 185 17.73 11.66 15.97
C VAL A 185 18.52 12.75 15.26
N VAL A 186 19.84 12.58 15.18
CA VAL A 186 20.73 13.58 14.59
C VAL A 186 21.63 12.94 13.55
N ASP A 187 22.12 13.76 12.62
CA ASP A 187 23.14 13.33 11.65
C ASP A 187 24.54 13.54 12.23
N ASP A 188 25.55 13.26 11.40
CA ASP A 188 26.96 13.37 11.84
C ASP A 188 27.37 14.78 12.20
N GLU A 189 26.63 15.78 11.74
CA GLU A 189 26.92 17.19 12.04
C GLU A 189 25.99 17.74 13.11
N PHE A 190 25.28 16.86 13.79
CA PHE A 190 24.37 17.18 14.88
C PHE A 190 23.16 18.01 14.43
N HIS A 191 22.78 17.90 13.16
CA HIS A 191 21.51 18.46 12.70
C HIS A 191 20.37 17.55 13.11
N LEU A 192 19.26 18.14 13.53
CA LEU A 192 18.10 17.37 13.94
C LEU A 192 17.43 16.74 12.72
N ILE A 193 17.25 15.42 12.77
CA ILE A 193 16.52 14.68 11.73
C ILE A 193 15.13 14.32 12.20
N GLY A 194 14.97 13.99 13.48
CA GLY A 194 13.69 13.55 13.99
C GLY A 194 13.70 13.34 15.49
N MET A 195 12.60 12.78 16.00
CA MET A 195 12.45 12.54 17.43
C MET A 195 11.70 11.24 17.62
N ILE A 196 12.15 10.45 18.61
CA ILE A 196 11.53 9.16 18.98
C ILE A 196 10.97 9.30 20.38
N THR A 197 9.75 8.80 20.61
CA THR A 197 9.18 8.79 21.95
C THR A 197 8.89 7.36 22.40
N VAL A 198 8.79 7.16 23.72
CA VAL A 198 8.41 5.86 24.28
C VAL A 198 7.03 5.44 23.75
N LYS A 199 6.12 6.40 23.59
CA LYS A 199 4.79 6.09 23.06
C LYS A 199 4.85 5.51 21.64
N ASP A 200 5.79 5.99 20.83
CA ASP A 200 5.94 5.47 19.47
C ASP A 200 6.34 4.00 19.47
N PHE A 201 7.23 3.64 20.39
CA PHE A 201 7.60 2.23 20.54
C PHE A 201 6.42 1.38 21.01
N GLN A 202 5.63 1.90 21.93
CA GLN A 202 4.46 1.17 22.42
C GLN A 202 3.44 0.95 21.31
N LYS A 203 3.23 1.95 20.46
CA LYS A 203 2.34 1.80 19.32
C LYS A 203 2.84 0.73 18.37
N ALA A 204 4.14 0.71 18.11
CA ALA A 204 4.73 -0.29 17.21
C ALA A 204 4.51 -1.69 17.71
N GLU A 205 4.55 -1.90 19.03
CA GLU A 205 4.34 -3.21 19.62
C GLU A 205 2.93 -3.74 19.43
N ARG A 206 1.95 -2.85 19.17
CA ARG A 206 0.56 -3.26 18.99
C ARG A 206 0.27 -3.81 17.59
N LYS A 207 1.26 -3.83 16.71
CA LYS A 207 1.09 -4.28 15.32
C LYS A 207 2.07 -5.41 15.03
N PRO A 208 1.85 -6.60 15.64
CA PRO A 208 2.83 -7.69 15.51
C PRO A 208 2.90 -8.27 14.10
N ASN A 209 1.86 -8.09 13.28
CA ASN A 209 1.85 -8.63 11.92
C ASN A 209 2.34 -7.65 10.87
N ALA A 210 2.82 -6.48 11.28
CA ALA A 210 3.25 -5.45 10.33
C ALA A 210 4.30 -5.98 9.37
N CYS A 211 4.19 -5.54 8.12
CA CYS A 211 5.13 -5.91 7.06
C CYS A 211 6.34 -4.98 7.14
N LYS A 212 7.47 -5.51 7.58
CA LYS A 212 8.66 -4.72 7.88
C LYS A 212 9.87 -5.27 7.16
N ASP A 213 10.81 -4.36 6.89
CA ASP A 213 12.10 -4.75 6.32
C ASP A 213 13.05 -5.21 7.43
N GLU A 214 14.29 -5.52 7.04
CA GLU A 214 15.27 -6.05 7.96
C GLU A 214 15.67 -5.07 9.05
N GLN A 215 15.40 -3.79 8.84
CA GLN A 215 15.69 -2.74 9.82
C GLN A 215 14.48 -2.35 10.66
N GLY A 216 13.38 -3.10 10.51
CA GLY A 216 12.17 -2.85 11.29
C GLY A 216 11.29 -1.74 10.76
N ARG A 217 11.52 -1.27 9.54
CA ARG A 217 10.73 -0.20 8.93
C ARG A 217 9.63 -0.79 8.06
N LEU A 218 8.48 -0.12 8.03
CA LEU A 218 7.37 -0.57 7.19
C LEU A 218 7.79 -0.62 5.72
N ARG A 219 7.31 -1.64 5.00
CA ARG A 219 7.60 -1.75 3.58
C ARG A 219 6.58 -0.98 2.76
N VAL A 220 7.03 -0.46 1.62
CA VAL A 220 6.19 0.32 0.71
C VAL A 220 6.63 0.11 -0.72
N GLY A 221 5.65 0.12 -1.63
CA GLY A 221 5.90 0.14 -3.06
C GLY A 221 5.52 1.47 -3.66
N ALA A 222 5.93 1.69 -4.89
CA ALA A 222 5.55 2.90 -5.62
C ALA A 222 5.52 2.61 -7.11
N ALA A 223 4.63 3.28 -7.82
CA ALA A 223 4.42 3.07 -9.24
C ALA A 223 5.16 4.09 -10.08
N VAL A 224 5.67 3.63 -11.21
CA VAL A 224 6.20 4.48 -12.26
C VAL A 224 5.64 4.00 -13.60
N GLY A 225 5.78 4.84 -14.61
CA GLY A 225 5.40 4.48 -15.97
C GLY A 225 6.60 4.03 -16.79
N ALA A 226 6.35 3.77 -18.08
CA ALA A 226 7.39 3.35 -19.00
C ALA A 226 7.99 4.49 -19.82
N GLY A 227 7.27 5.59 -19.96
CA GLY A 227 7.65 6.68 -20.86
C GLY A 227 8.80 7.54 -20.37
N ALA A 228 9.12 8.54 -21.15
CA ALA A 228 10.20 9.48 -20.83
C ALA A 228 9.94 10.16 -19.48
N GLY A 229 11.01 10.44 -18.75
CA GLY A 229 10.92 11.07 -17.44
C GLY A 229 10.81 10.09 -16.28
N ASN A 230 10.52 8.83 -16.58
CA ASN A 230 10.38 7.86 -15.50
C ASN A 230 11.72 7.39 -14.94
N GLU A 231 12.83 7.56 -15.67
CA GLU A 231 14.14 7.24 -15.10
C GLU A 231 14.44 8.08 -13.88
N GLU A 232 14.16 9.38 -13.98
CA GLU A 232 14.37 10.29 -12.86
C GLU A 232 13.47 9.91 -11.69
N ARG A 233 12.23 9.54 -11.97
CA ARG A 233 11.28 9.12 -10.93
C ARG A 233 11.78 7.85 -10.23
N VAL A 234 12.25 6.87 -10.99
CA VAL A 234 12.81 5.65 -10.42
C VAL A 234 13.97 5.99 -9.47
N ASP A 235 14.90 6.84 -9.94
CA ASP A 235 16.06 7.19 -9.12
C ASP A 235 15.63 7.85 -7.80
N ALA A 236 14.65 8.73 -7.85
CA ALA A 236 14.17 9.41 -6.65
C ALA A 236 13.51 8.43 -5.67
N LEU A 237 12.74 7.49 -6.19
CA LEU A 237 12.07 6.51 -5.34
C LEU A 237 13.07 5.55 -4.69
N VAL A 238 14.08 5.13 -5.43
CA VAL A 238 15.14 4.29 -4.88
C VAL A 238 15.88 5.03 -3.77
N ALA A 239 16.20 6.30 -4.01
CA ALA A 239 16.87 7.13 -2.99
C ALA A 239 16.00 7.30 -1.75
N ALA A 240 14.67 7.32 -1.92
CA ALA A 240 13.75 7.45 -0.79
C ALA A 240 13.60 6.15 0.00
N GLY A 241 14.11 5.02 -0.49
CA GLY A 241 14.06 3.76 0.22
C GLY A 241 12.91 2.85 -0.17
N VAL A 242 12.35 3.02 -1.36
CA VAL A 242 11.24 2.18 -1.82
C VAL A 242 11.66 0.70 -1.79
N ASP A 243 10.77 -0.16 -1.29
CA ASP A 243 11.06 -1.59 -1.19
C ASP A 243 10.81 -2.31 -2.49
N VAL A 244 9.80 -1.91 -3.22
CA VAL A 244 9.45 -2.56 -4.48
C VAL A 244 8.91 -1.51 -5.44
N LEU A 245 9.38 -1.58 -6.68
CA LEU A 245 8.96 -0.66 -7.73
C LEU A 245 7.93 -1.35 -8.61
N LEU A 246 6.86 -0.64 -8.93
CA LEU A 246 5.83 -1.16 -9.84
C LEU A 246 5.93 -0.40 -11.16
N ILE A 247 6.31 -1.11 -12.21
CA ILE A 247 6.32 -0.53 -13.57
C ILE A 247 4.97 -0.89 -14.17
N ASP A 248 4.09 0.09 -14.24
CA ASP A 248 2.65 -0.12 -14.39
C ASP A 248 2.13 0.46 -15.69
N SER A 249 1.40 -0.36 -16.43
CA SER A 249 0.84 0.02 -17.73
C SER A 249 -0.43 -0.78 -17.96
N SER A 250 -1.32 -0.25 -18.79
CA SER A 250 -2.50 -0.98 -19.22
C SER A 250 -2.15 -2.16 -20.13
N HIS A 251 -0.93 -2.18 -20.67
CA HIS A 251 -0.47 -3.28 -21.54
C HIS A 251 1.01 -3.53 -21.28
N GLY A 252 1.30 -4.40 -20.30
CA GLY A 252 2.68 -4.68 -19.91
C GLY A 252 3.47 -5.43 -20.96
N HIS A 253 2.78 -6.16 -21.86
CA HIS A 253 3.43 -6.90 -22.93
C HIS A 253 3.67 -6.02 -24.14
N SER A 254 4.29 -4.87 -23.89
CA SER A 254 4.63 -3.92 -24.97
C SER A 254 6.10 -3.57 -24.85
N GLU A 255 6.70 -3.24 -25.96
CA GLU A 255 8.15 -3.09 -26.01
C GLU A 255 8.64 -1.96 -25.10
N GLY A 256 7.90 -0.86 -25.02
CA GLY A 256 8.32 0.24 -24.15
C GLY A 256 8.37 -0.15 -22.69
N VAL A 257 7.39 -0.95 -22.25
CA VAL A 257 7.37 -1.42 -20.86
C VAL A 257 8.52 -2.39 -20.61
N LEU A 258 8.71 -3.36 -21.52
CA LEU A 258 9.78 -4.34 -21.38
C LEU A 258 11.15 -3.64 -21.34
N GLN A 259 11.34 -2.62 -22.16
CA GLN A 259 12.60 -1.89 -22.18
C GLN A 259 12.82 -1.12 -20.89
N ARG A 260 11.76 -0.51 -20.35
CA ARG A 260 11.87 0.19 -19.05
C ARG A 260 12.29 -0.79 -17.94
N ILE A 261 11.72 -2.00 -17.97
CA ILE A 261 12.07 -3.00 -16.98
C ILE A 261 13.53 -3.42 -17.13
N ARG A 262 13.97 -3.68 -18.36
CA ARG A 262 15.37 -4.09 -18.62
C ARG A 262 16.35 -3.00 -18.13
N GLU A 263 16.07 -1.76 -18.45
CA GLU A 263 16.95 -0.65 -18.07
C GLU A 263 16.98 -0.46 -16.57
N THR A 264 15.84 -0.58 -15.93
CA THR A 264 15.78 -0.43 -14.46
C THR A 264 16.52 -1.57 -13.78
N ARG A 265 16.33 -2.80 -14.28
CA ARG A 265 17.03 -3.95 -13.73
C ARG A 265 18.54 -3.82 -13.90
N ALA A 266 19.00 -3.32 -15.05
CA ALA A 266 20.41 -3.15 -15.28
C ALA A 266 21.02 -2.13 -14.33
N LYS A 267 20.30 -1.04 -14.06
CA LYS A 267 20.79 0.00 -13.18
C LYS A 267 20.74 -0.41 -11.70
N TYR A 268 19.70 -1.15 -11.32
CA TYR A 268 19.46 -1.53 -9.93
C TYR A 268 19.28 -3.06 -9.86
N PRO A 269 20.39 -3.80 -9.87
CA PRO A 269 20.27 -5.28 -9.96
C PRO A 269 19.54 -5.94 -8.81
N ASP A 270 19.53 -5.33 -7.63
CA ASP A 270 18.91 -5.93 -6.46
C ASP A 270 17.51 -5.37 -6.16
N LEU A 271 17.04 -4.40 -6.93
CA LEU A 271 15.73 -3.80 -6.70
C LEU A 271 14.62 -4.80 -7.02
N GLN A 272 13.60 -4.85 -6.17
CA GLN A 272 12.45 -5.68 -6.45
C GLN A 272 11.53 -4.93 -7.40
N ILE A 273 11.21 -5.55 -8.53
CA ILE A 273 10.43 -4.91 -9.60
C ILE A 273 9.21 -5.77 -9.92
N ILE A 274 8.03 -5.17 -9.86
CA ILE A 274 6.80 -5.77 -10.33
C ILE A 274 6.44 -5.12 -11.65
N GLY A 275 6.16 -5.92 -12.65
CA GLY A 275 5.72 -5.41 -13.95
C GLY A 275 4.30 -5.83 -14.26
N GLY A 276 3.60 -5.03 -15.00
CA GLY A 276 2.25 -5.36 -15.44
C GLY A 276 1.65 -4.23 -16.28
N ASN A 277 0.43 -4.42 -16.70
CA ASN A 277 -0.38 -5.63 -16.49
C ASN A 277 -0.40 -6.49 -17.74
N VAL A 278 -0.50 -7.79 -17.53
CA VAL A 278 -0.63 -8.75 -18.61
C VAL A 278 -1.83 -9.66 -18.33
N ALA A 279 -2.22 -10.44 -19.32
CA ALA A 279 -3.34 -11.38 -19.17
C ALA A 279 -3.09 -12.68 -19.91
N THR A 280 -1.85 -12.91 -20.36
CA THR A 280 -1.53 -14.11 -21.14
C THR A 280 -0.25 -14.75 -20.65
N ALA A 281 -0.09 -16.03 -20.98
CA ALA A 281 1.15 -16.75 -20.69
C ALA A 281 2.36 -16.06 -21.34
N ALA A 282 2.21 -15.67 -22.59
CA ALA A 282 3.31 -15.00 -23.31
C ALA A 282 3.69 -13.68 -22.64
N GLY A 283 2.70 -12.89 -22.21
CA GLY A 283 2.97 -11.65 -21.51
C GLY A 283 3.69 -11.86 -20.19
N ALA A 284 3.25 -12.85 -19.43
CA ALA A 284 3.91 -13.17 -18.16
C ALA A 284 5.38 -13.56 -18.38
N ARG A 285 5.63 -14.43 -19.35
CA ARG A 285 7.01 -14.85 -19.67
C ARG A 285 7.85 -13.64 -20.09
N ALA A 286 7.29 -12.75 -20.91
CA ALA A 286 8.04 -11.60 -21.38
C ALA A 286 8.45 -10.70 -20.23
N LEU A 287 7.54 -10.46 -19.27
CA LEU A 287 7.88 -9.64 -18.10
C LEU A 287 8.96 -10.31 -17.25
N ALA A 288 8.85 -11.61 -17.04
CA ALA A 288 9.84 -12.34 -16.27
C ALA A 288 11.22 -12.25 -16.93
N GLU A 289 11.27 -12.46 -18.24
CA GLU A 289 12.53 -12.42 -18.99
C GLU A 289 13.15 -11.04 -19.01
N ALA A 290 12.31 -10.00 -18.95
CA ALA A 290 12.81 -8.64 -18.90
C ALA A 290 13.44 -8.29 -17.54
N GLY A 291 13.15 -9.05 -16.50
CA GLY A 291 13.79 -8.86 -15.20
C GLY A 291 12.85 -8.62 -14.04
N CYS A 292 11.56 -8.88 -14.20
CA CYS A 292 10.60 -8.67 -13.11
C CYS A 292 10.80 -9.67 -11.98
N SER A 293 10.61 -9.16 -10.75
CA SER A 293 10.61 -9.99 -9.53
C SER A 293 9.24 -10.63 -9.30
N ALA A 294 8.19 -10.02 -9.83
CA ALA A 294 6.82 -10.54 -9.78
C ALA A 294 6.07 -9.96 -10.95
N VAL A 295 4.97 -10.60 -11.33
CA VAL A 295 4.17 -10.24 -12.51
C VAL A 295 2.75 -9.92 -12.05
N LYS A 296 2.22 -8.78 -12.49
CA LYS A 296 0.87 -8.35 -12.14
C LYS A 296 -0.08 -8.58 -13.30
N VAL A 297 -1.20 -9.23 -13.02
CA VAL A 297 -2.13 -9.75 -14.03
C VAL A 297 -3.48 -9.04 -13.90
N GLY A 298 -3.99 -8.57 -15.03
CA GLY A 298 -5.33 -8.00 -15.08
C GLY A 298 -5.46 -6.98 -16.19
N ILE A 299 -6.22 -7.33 -17.22
CA ILE A 299 -6.52 -6.41 -18.33
C ILE A 299 -8.03 -6.18 -18.30
N GLY A 300 -8.42 -5.05 -17.70
CA GLY A 300 -9.79 -4.59 -17.69
C GLY A 300 -10.75 -5.17 -16.66
N PRO A 301 -10.31 -5.87 -15.59
CA PRO A 301 -11.30 -6.42 -14.66
C PRO A 301 -11.78 -5.44 -13.58
N GLY A 302 -11.12 -4.29 -13.44
CA GLY A 302 -11.45 -3.35 -12.37
C GLY A 302 -12.86 -2.80 -12.47
N SER A 303 -13.45 -2.47 -11.31
CA SER A 303 -14.85 -2.05 -11.26
C SER A 303 -15.11 -0.74 -11.99
N ILE A 304 -14.08 0.11 -12.14
CA ILE A 304 -14.21 1.40 -12.81
C ILE A 304 -13.44 1.46 -14.12
N CYS A 305 -12.94 0.31 -14.57
CA CYS A 305 -12.19 0.21 -15.82
C CYS A 305 -13.14 -0.03 -17.00
N THR A 306 -12.98 0.70 -18.08
CA THR A 306 -13.79 0.50 -19.29
C THR A 306 -12.96 -0.01 -20.44
N THR A 307 -11.74 -0.45 -20.22
CA THR A 307 -10.85 -0.91 -21.29
C THR A 307 -11.52 -1.95 -22.18
N ARG A 308 -12.17 -2.96 -21.58
CA ARG A 308 -12.78 -4.04 -22.35
C ARG A 308 -13.91 -3.54 -23.25
N ILE A 309 -14.63 -2.54 -22.79
CA ILE A 309 -15.75 -2.00 -23.55
C ILE A 309 -15.26 -1.03 -24.61
N VAL A 310 -14.29 -0.18 -24.25
CA VAL A 310 -13.78 0.84 -25.18
C VAL A 310 -12.92 0.23 -26.26
N THR A 311 -12.10 -0.79 -25.91
CA THR A 311 -11.14 -1.35 -26.87
C THR A 311 -11.51 -2.75 -27.36
N GLY A 312 -12.41 -3.44 -26.67
CA GLY A 312 -12.75 -4.82 -27.02
C GLY A 312 -11.73 -5.85 -26.54
N VAL A 313 -10.74 -5.45 -25.73
CA VAL A 313 -9.64 -6.31 -25.35
C VAL A 313 -9.73 -6.66 -23.87
N GLY A 314 -9.48 -7.94 -23.53
CA GLY A 314 -9.43 -8.38 -22.15
C GLY A 314 -9.47 -9.89 -22.08
N VAL A 315 -9.14 -10.41 -20.89
CA VAL A 315 -9.24 -11.83 -20.59
C VAL A 315 -9.85 -11.94 -19.18
N PRO A 316 -10.94 -12.73 -19.02
CA PRO A 316 -11.52 -12.94 -17.68
C PRO A 316 -10.46 -13.39 -16.67
N GLN A 317 -10.60 -12.91 -15.44
CA GLN A 317 -9.49 -12.84 -14.52
C GLN A 317 -8.99 -14.20 -14.00
N ILE A 318 -9.87 -15.15 -13.74
CA ILE A 318 -9.44 -16.46 -13.25
C ILE A 318 -8.54 -17.13 -14.30
N THR A 319 -8.94 -17.11 -15.56
CA THR A 319 -8.14 -17.69 -16.63
C THR A 319 -6.84 -16.92 -16.81
N ALA A 320 -6.90 -15.58 -16.76
CA ALA A 320 -5.69 -14.78 -16.93
C ALA A 320 -4.66 -15.11 -15.85
N VAL A 321 -5.10 -15.22 -14.60
CA VAL A 321 -4.20 -15.56 -13.50
C VAL A 321 -3.63 -16.97 -13.69
N ALA A 322 -4.48 -17.95 -13.98
CA ALA A 322 -4.04 -19.33 -14.11
C ALA A 322 -3.02 -19.49 -15.25
N ASP A 323 -3.26 -18.82 -16.38
CA ASP A 323 -2.34 -18.89 -17.52
C ASP A 323 -0.98 -18.28 -17.18
N ALA A 324 -0.98 -17.14 -16.46
CA ALA A 324 0.28 -16.52 -16.08
C ALA A 324 1.04 -17.38 -15.07
N VAL A 325 0.33 -17.97 -14.12
CA VAL A 325 0.95 -18.84 -13.12
C VAL A 325 1.59 -20.05 -13.79
N GLU A 326 0.87 -20.68 -14.71
CA GLU A 326 1.39 -21.83 -15.43
C GLU A 326 2.65 -21.46 -16.22
N ALA A 327 2.64 -20.27 -16.86
CA ALA A 327 3.77 -19.81 -17.66
C ALA A 327 5.03 -19.60 -16.81
N LEU A 328 4.87 -19.28 -15.54
CA LEU A 328 5.99 -18.98 -14.65
C LEU A 328 6.37 -20.12 -13.74
N GLU A 329 5.78 -21.29 -13.96
CA GLU A 329 6.06 -22.48 -13.17
C GLU A 329 7.56 -22.80 -13.21
N GLY A 330 8.15 -23.06 -12.04
CA GLY A 330 9.57 -23.35 -11.94
C GLY A 330 10.48 -22.14 -11.88
N THR A 331 9.98 -20.94 -12.13
CA THR A 331 10.82 -19.74 -12.09
C THR A 331 10.95 -19.15 -10.70
N GLY A 332 10.02 -19.44 -9.81
CA GLY A 332 9.97 -18.80 -8.50
C GLY A 332 9.44 -17.38 -8.53
N ILE A 333 8.93 -16.92 -9.66
CA ILE A 333 8.41 -15.54 -9.80
C ILE A 333 6.92 -15.55 -9.49
N PRO A 334 6.48 -14.84 -8.43
CA PRO A 334 5.07 -14.84 -8.06
C PRO A 334 4.20 -14.05 -9.03
N VAL A 335 2.90 -14.38 -9.01
CA VAL A 335 1.88 -13.68 -9.78
C VAL A 335 0.96 -12.93 -8.81
N ILE A 336 0.63 -11.69 -9.16
CA ILE A 336 -0.30 -10.85 -8.40
C ILE A 336 -1.57 -10.68 -9.24
N ALA A 337 -2.72 -11.00 -8.65
CA ALA A 337 -4.00 -10.82 -9.32
C ALA A 337 -4.51 -9.41 -9.02
N ASP A 338 -4.68 -8.59 -10.06
CA ASP A 338 -5.03 -7.19 -9.92
C ASP A 338 -6.37 -6.91 -10.58
N GLY A 339 -7.36 -6.53 -9.76
CA GLY A 339 -8.63 -6.03 -10.26
C GLY A 339 -9.77 -7.05 -10.17
N GLY A 340 -10.96 -6.51 -10.05
CA GLY A 340 -12.19 -7.31 -10.04
C GLY A 340 -12.52 -7.96 -8.71
N ILE A 341 -11.77 -7.68 -7.68
CA ILE A 341 -11.99 -8.25 -6.33
C ILE A 341 -13.06 -7.43 -5.62
N ARG A 342 -14.19 -8.07 -5.32
CA ARG A 342 -15.34 -7.43 -4.66
C ARG A 342 -15.56 -7.97 -3.25
N PHE A 343 -15.30 -9.26 -3.07
CA PHE A 343 -15.57 -9.99 -1.82
C PHE A 343 -14.33 -10.78 -1.42
N SER A 344 -14.27 -11.16 -0.14
CA SER A 344 -13.17 -12.02 0.31
C SER A 344 -13.11 -13.35 -0.46
N GLY A 345 -14.27 -13.83 -0.91
CA GLY A 345 -14.28 -15.05 -1.74
C GLY A 345 -13.54 -14.88 -3.05
N ASP A 346 -13.54 -13.65 -3.61
CA ASP A 346 -12.76 -13.40 -4.84
C ASP A 346 -11.27 -13.46 -4.54
N ILE A 347 -10.84 -12.98 -3.37
CA ILE A 347 -9.44 -13.12 -2.95
C ILE A 347 -9.04 -14.60 -2.92
N ALA A 348 -9.88 -15.40 -2.27
CA ALA A 348 -9.63 -16.85 -2.16
C ALA A 348 -9.55 -17.50 -3.53
N LYS A 349 -10.45 -17.15 -4.44
CA LYS A 349 -10.45 -17.73 -5.79
C LYS A 349 -9.21 -17.32 -6.58
N ALA A 350 -8.77 -16.07 -6.45
CA ALA A 350 -7.56 -15.61 -7.15
C ALA A 350 -6.33 -16.40 -6.65
N ILE A 351 -6.24 -16.59 -5.34
CA ILE A 351 -5.12 -17.36 -4.78
C ILE A 351 -5.19 -18.80 -5.22
N ALA A 352 -6.38 -19.41 -5.19
CA ALA A 352 -6.53 -20.78 -5.63
C ALA A 352 -6.20 -20.97 -7.12
N ALA A 353 -6.38 -19.91 -7.92
CA ALA A 353 -5.96 -19.97 -9.34
C ALA A 353 -4.44 -19.86 -9.48
N GLY A 354 -3.72 -19.59 -8.39
CA GLY A 354 -2.27 -19.61 -8.35
C GLY A 354 -1.60 -18.30 -7.96
N ALA A 355 -2.37 -17.22 -7.77
CA ALA A 355 -1.78 -15.94 -7.38
C ALA A 355 -1.21 -16.02 -5.97
N SER A 356 -0.10 -15.34 -5.75
CA SER A 356 0.50 -15.25 -4.42
C SER A 356 -0.10 -14.14 -3.59
N ALA A 357 -0.67 -13.14 -4.23
CA ALA A 357 -1.30 -12.00 -3.56
C ALA A 357 -2.27 -11.34 -4.50
N VAL A 358 -3.13 -10.48 -3.96
CA VAL A 358 -4.07 -9.72 -4.76
C VAL A 358 -3.83 -8.23 -4.56
N MET A 359 -4.07 -7.46 -5.63
CA MET A 359 -4.08 -6.00 -5.53
C MET A 359 -5.53 -5.54 -5.59
N VAL A 360 -5.92 -4.68 -4.66
CA VAL A 360 -7.30 -4.24 -4.56
C VAL A 360 -7.39 -2.72 -4.61
N GLY A 361 -8.40 -2.23 -5.30
CA GLY A 361 -8.69 -0.80 -5.41
C GLY A 361 -9.99 -0.43 -4.74
N SER A 362 -11.13 -0.83 -5.31
CA SER A 362 -12.43 -0.41 -4.79
C SER A 362 -12.66 -0.85 -3.34
N MET A 363 -12.08 -1.97 -2.96
CA MET A 363 -12.24 -2.48 -1.59
C MET A 363 -11.68 -1.52 -0.55
N LEU A 364 -10.60 -0.82 -0.88
CA LEU A 364 -9.92 0.09 0.04
C LEU A 364 -10.23 1.57 -0.25
N ALA A 365 -10.74 1.87 -1.44
CA ALA A 365 -11.24 3.21 -1.72
C ALA A 365 -12.38 3.52 -0.75
N GLY A 366 -12.48 4.75 -0.30
CA GLY A 366 -13.52 5.14 0.64
C GLY A 366 -13.19 4.87 2.09
N THR A 367 -12.05 4.26 2.38
CA THR A 367 -11.63 4.11 3.77
C THR A 367 -11.14 5.45 4.32
N GLU A 368 -11.08 5.53 5.64
CA GLU A 368 -10.59 6.74 6.31
C GLU A 368 -9.19 7.11 5.82
N GLU A 369 -8.35 6.12 5.58
CA GLU A 369 -6.95 6.32 5.23
C GLU A 369 -6.71 6.60 3.75
N SER A 370 -7.70 6.35 2.88
CA SER A 370 -7.55 6.66 1.46
C SER A 370 -7.57 8.18 1.25
N PRO A 371 -7.01 8.67 0.13
CA PRO A 371 -7.04 10.11 -0.13
C PRO A 371 -8.46 10.63 -0.35
N GLY A 372 -8.61 11.93 -0.20
CA GLY A 372 -9.87 12.61 -0.47
C GLY A 372 -10.68 12.82 0.77
N GLU A 373 -11.70 13.65 0.62
CA GLU A 373 -12.56 14.06 1.72
C GLU A 373 -13.90 13.34 1.65
N ILE A 374 -14.52 13.17 2.82
CA ILE A 374 -15.86 12.61 2.87
C ILE A 374 -16.84 13.59 2.24
N GLU A 375 -17.66 13.09 1.33
CA GLU A 375 -18.71 13.87 0.67
C GLU A 375 -20.07 13.34 1.11
N LEU A 376 -20.98 14.25 1.43
CA LEU A 376 -22.36 13.85 1.78
C LEU A 376 -23.21 13.92 0.52
N TYR A 377 -24.00 12.89 0.29
CA TYR A 377 -24.92 12.82 -0.83
C TYR A 377 -26.14 12.01 -0.43
N GLN A 378 -27.31 12.64 -0.52
CA GLN A 378 -28.58 11.99 -0.15
C GLN A 378 -28.52 11.32 1.22
N GLY A 379 -27.95 12.04 2.20
CA GLY A 379 -27.89 11.59 3.58
C GLY A 379 -26.86 10.52 3.89
N ARG A 380 -25.99 10.20 2.94
CA ARG A 380 -24.96 9.17 3.13
C ARG A 380 -23.58 9.75 2.85
N SER A 381 -22.57 9.11 3.42
CA SER A 381 -21.18 9.53 3.28
C SER A 381 -20.48 8.72 2.21
N TYR A 382 -19.74 9.42 1.35
CA TYR A 382 -19.01 8.81 0.23
C TYR A 382 -17.62 9.41 0.13
N LYS A 383 -16.75 8.72 -0.62
CA LYS A 383 -15.49 9.28 -1.10
C LYS A 383 -15.39 9.08 -2.61
N SER A 384 -14.64 9.96 -3.24
CA SER A 384 -14.36 9.86 -4.66
C SER A 384 -13.56 8.60 -4.96
N TYR A 385 -13.84 7.97 -6.09
CA TYR A 385 -13.09 6.82 -6.59
C TYR A 385 -13.09 6.88 -8.10
N ARG A 386 -11.88 6.84 -8.71
CA ARG A 386 -11.79 6.96 -10.15
C ARG A 386 -10.71 6.05 -10.70
N GLY A 387 -10.92 5.63 -11.95
CA GLY A 387 -9.93 4.86 -12.67
C GLY A 387 -8.77 5.73 -13.10
N MET A 388 -7.59 5.16 -13.20
CA MET A 388 -6.43 5.89 -13.69
C MET A 388 -6.58 6.19 -15.19
N GLY A 389 -7.49 5.52 -15.89
CA GLY A 389 -7.85 5.84 -17.26
C GLY A 389 -9.01 6.81 -17.41
N SER A 390 -9.51 7.38 -16.30
CA SER A 390 -10.55 8.41 -16.38
C SER A 390 -9.95 9.70 -16.91
N LEU A 391 -10.82 10.57 -17.44
CA LEU A 391 -10.34 11.85 -17.98
C LEU A 391 -9.59 12.67 -16.93
N GLY A 392 -10.15 12.74 -15.73
CA GLY A 392 -9.52 13.52 -14.66
C GLY A 392 -8.16 12.99 -14.25
N ALA A 393 -8.03 11.66 -14.14
CA ALA A 393 -6.76 11.07 -13.77
C ALA A 393 -5.73 11.24 -14.87
N MET A 394 -6.14 11.03 -16.15
CA MET A 394 -5.20 11.16 -17.27
C MET A 394 -4.74 12.59 -17.43
N SER A 395 -5.61 13.56 -17.21
CA SER A 395 -5.22 14.98 -17.29
C SER A 395 -4.20 15.35 -16.23
N LYS A 396 -4.16 14.62 -15.11
CA LYS A 396 -3.25 14.89 -14.01
C LYS A 396 -1.92 14.17 -14.13
N GLY A 397 -1.81 13.16 -14.99
CA GLY A 397 -0.53 12.49 -15.19
C GLY A 397 -0.54 11.03 -15.58
N SER A 398 -1.69 10.36 -15.51
CA SER A 398 -1.70 8.92 -15.77
C SER A 398 -1.94 8.56 -17.25
N SER A 399 -1.96 9.55 -18.15
CA SER A 399 -2.20 9.25 -19.56
C SER A 399 -1.14 8.36 -20.18
N ASP A 400 0.09 8.36 -19.65
CA ASP A 400 1.15 7.48 -20.17
C ASP A 400 0.84 6.01 -19.92
N ARG A 401 0.07 5.70 -18.88
CA ARG A 401 -0.32 4.32 -18.59
C ARG A 401 -1.15 3.74 -19.72
N TYR A 402 -1.84 4.62 -20.47
CA TYR A 402 -2.74 4.24 -21.57
C TYR A 402 -2.18 4.68 -22.92
N PHE A 403 -0.86 4.94 -22.98
CA PHE A 403 -0.14 5.30 -24.21
C PHE A 403 -0.67 6.57 -24.84
N GLN A 404 -1.11 7.52 -24.02
CA GLN A 404 -1.71 8.77 -24.46
C GLN A 404 -1.00 10.01 -23.91
N SER A 405 0.26 9.88 -23.51
CA SER A 405 0.98 11.02 -22.90
C SER A 405 1.15 12.18 -23.85
N ASP A 406 1.15 11.93 -25.16
CA ASP A 406 1.31 12.99 -26.16
C ASP A 406 0.00 13.62 -26.60
N ASN A 407 -1.13 13.12 -26.10
CA ASN A 407 -2.44 13.65 -26.51
C ASN A 407 -2.78 14.89 -25.70
N ALA A 408 -3.30 15.93 -26.38
CA ALA A 408 -3.85 17.09 -25.69
C ALA A 408 -5.06 16.67 -24.87
N ALA A 409 -5.39 17.44 -23.83
CA ALA A 409 -6.47 17.08 -22.91
C ALA A 409 -7.80 16.81 -23.63
N ASP A 410 -8.10 17.59 -24.68
CA ASP A 410 -9.35 17.43 -25.41
C ASP A 410 -9.31 16.27 -26.41
N LYS A 411 -8.17 15.60 -26.54
CA LYS A 411 -8.02 14.45 -27.43
C LYS A 411 -7.86 13.13 -26.70
N LEU A 412 -7.92 13.13 -25.37
CA LEU A 412 -7.80 11.89 -24.59
C LEU A 412 -8.99 10.97 -24.84
N VAL A 413 -8.73 9.68 -24.89
CA VAL A 413 -9.76 8.65 -25.01
C VAL A 413 -9.78 7.88 -23.69
N PRO A 414 -10.78 8.10 -22.82
CA PRO A 414 -10.76 7.48 -21.51
C PRO A 414 -11.01 5.98 -21.57
N GLU A 415 -10.38 5.26 -20.64
CA GLU A 415 -10.61 3.83 -20.40
C GLU A 415 -10.99 3.61 -18.94
N GLY A 416 -11.65 4.57 -18.32
CA GLY A 416 -12.13 4.47 -16.96
C GLY A 416 -13.10 5.59 -16.65
N ILE A 417 -13.77 5.47 -15.50
CA ILE A 417 -14.77 6.46 -15.10
C ILE A 417 -14.37 7.09 -13.76
N GLU A 418 -15.04 8.18 -13.45
CA GLU A 418 -14.98 8.82 -12.13
C GLU A 418 -16.31 8.56 -11.42
N GLY A 419 -16.22 8.13 -10.16
CA GLY A 419 -17.40 7.81 -9.39
C GLY A 419 -17.19 8.05 -7.92
N ARG A 420 -18.06 7.49 -7.11
CA ARG A 420 -17.97 7.55 -5.66
C ARG A 420 -18.24 6.19 -5.08
N VAL A 421 -17.64 5.93 -3.92
CA VAL A 421 -17.91 4.71 -3.16
C VAL A 421 -18.33 5.10 -1.76
N ALA A 422 -19.10 4.25 -1.12
CA ALA A 422 -19.54 4.49 0.25
C ALA A 422 -18.31 4.64 1.17
N TYR A 423 -18.40 5.57 2.11
CA TYR A 423 -17.37 5.69 3.15
C TYR A 423 -17.40 4.41 4.00
N LYS A 424 -16.23 3.84 4.25
CA LYS A 424 -16.14 2.50 4.83
C LYS A 424 -15.54 2.47 6.23
N GLY A 425 -15.15 3.62 6.76
CA GLY A 425 -14.48 3.64 8.05
C GLY A 425 -13.02 3.26 7.93
N ARG A 426 -12.47 2.74 9.00
CA ARG A 426 -11.03 2.50 9.09
C ARG A 426 -10.61 1.26 8.32
N LEU A 427 -9.44 1.34 7.69
CA LEU A 427 -8.91 0.25 6.89
C LEU A 427 -8.78 -1.05 7.68
N LYS A 428 -8.37 -0.99 8.93
CA LYS A 428 -8.15 -2.21 9.71
C LYS A 428 -9.43 -3.04 9.85
N GLU A 429 -10.60 -2.38 9.86
CA GLU A 429 -11.86 -3.11 9.96
C GLU A 429 -12.15 -3.86 8.66
N ILE A 430 -11.85 -3.24 7.53
CA ILE A 430 -12.02 -3.90 6.22
C ILE A 430 -11.07 -5.10 6.13
N ILE A 431 -9.82 -4.91 6.51
CA ILE A 431 -8.83 -6.00 6.47
C ILE A 431 -9.28 -7.17 7.35
N HIS A 432 -9.79 -6.87 8.54
CA HIS A 432 -10.26 -7.93 9.43
C HIS A 432 -11.34 -8.79 8.75
N GLN A 433 -12.31 -8.15 8.11
CA GLN A 433 -13.39 -8.89 7.45
C GLN A 433 -12.88 -9.68 6.25
N GLN A 434 -12.01 -9.07 5.44
CA GLN A 434 -11.54 -9.74 4.23
C GLN A 434 -10.63 -10.91 4.56
N MET A 435 -9.74 -10.73 5.53
CA MET A 435 -8.86 -11.83 5.92
C MET A 435 -9.61 -12.90 6.69
N GLY A 436 -10.67 -12.52 7.42
CA GLY A 436 -11.54 -13.52 8.06
C GLY A 436 -12.22 -14.42 7.05
N GLY A 437 -12.70 -13.83 5.95
CA GLY A 437 -13.29 -14.63 4.87
C GLY A 437 -12.30 -15.58 4.22
N LEU A 438 -11.07 -15.09 4.01
CA LEU A 438 -10.02 -15.94 3.46
C LEU A 438 -9.68 -17.09 4.41
N ARG A 439 -9.59 -16.80 5.71
CA ARG A 439 -9.35 -17.86 6.71
C ARG A 439 -10.47 -18.90 6.70
N SER A 440 -11.72 -18.47 6.57
CA SER A 440 -12.83 -19.40 6.47
C SER A 440 -12.71 -20.30 5.25
N CYS A 441 -12.32 -19.73 4.11
CA CYS A 441 -12.07 -20.52 2.92
C CYS A 441 -11.00 -21.59 3.17
N MET A 442 -9.92 -21.19 3.83
CA MET A 442 -8.82 -22.12 4.08
C MET A 442 -9.27 -23.25 5.02
N GLY A 443 -10.13 -22.94 5.99
CA GLY A 443 -10.72 -23.97 6.81
C GLY A 443 -11.60 -24.94 6.03
N LEU A 444 -12.42 -24.39 5.11
CA LEU A 444 -13.31 -25.22 4.32
C LEU A 444 -12.59 -26.07 3.27
N THR A 445 -11.43 -25.63 2.82
CA THR A 445 -10.68 -26.35 1.78
C THR A 445 -9.56 -27.21 2.35
N GLY A 446 -9.29 -27.11 3.64
CA GLY A 446 -8.23 -27.88 4.27
C GLY A 446 -6.84 -27.37 3.95
N CYS A 447 -6.71 -26.11 3.58
CA CYS A 447 -5.42 -25.53 3.19
C CYS A 447 -4.92 -24.64 4.32
N GLY A 448 -3.84 -25.04 4.97
CA GLY A 448 -3.33 -24.33 6.14
C GLY A 448 -2.42 -23.15 5.81
N THR A 449 -1.95 -23.06 4.58
CA THR A 449 -1.07 -21.99 4.12
C THR A 449 -1.54 -21.46 2.78
N ILE A 450 -1.08 -20.26 2.44
CA ILE A 450 -1.38 -19.68 1.13
C ILE A 450 -0.87 -20.57 0.00
N ASP A 451 0.33 -21.14 0.16
CA ASP A 451 0.86 -22.05 -0.86
C ASP A 451 -0.02 -23.27 -1.04
N GLU A 452 -0.58 -23.82 0.03
CA GLU A 452 -1.49 -24.95 -0.10
C GLU A 452 -2.74 -24.55 -0.86
N LEU A 453 -3.29 -23.37 -0.56
CA LEU A 453 -4.47 -22.89 -1.28
C LEU A 453 -4.16 -22.69 -2.77
N ARG A 454 -2.98 -22.15 -3.07
CA ARG A 454 -2.55 -21.93 -4.46
C ARG A 454 -2.41 -23.21 -5.26
N THR A 455 -2.02 -24.31 -4.62
CA THR A 455 -1.59 -25.50 -5.35
C THR A 455 -2.52 -26.70 -5.18
N LYS A 456 -3.36 -26.73 -4.16
CA LYS A 456 -4.16 -27.92 -3.86
C LYS A 456 -5.65 -27.72 -4.03
N ALA A 457 -6.16 -26.51 -3.86
CA ALA A 457 -7.61 -26.27 -3.92
C ALA A 457 -8.11 -26.49 -5.34
N GLU A 458 -9.34 -27.01 -5.43
CA GLU A 458 -9.95 -27.35 -6.72
C GLU A 458 -11.19 -26.49 -6.94
N PHE A 459 -11.49 -26.23 -8.20
CA PHE A 459 -12.66 -25.46 -8.61
C PHE A 459 -13.70 -26.35 -9.25
N VAL A 460 -14.96 -25.96 -9.13
CA VAL A 460 -16.01 -26.38 -10.05
C VAL A 460 -16.46 -25.16 -10.85
N ARG A 461 -16.79 -25.40 -12.12
CA ARG A 461 -17.38 -24.35 -12.96
C ARG A 461 -18.87 -24.36 -12.73
N ILE A 462 -19.48 -23.17 -12.59
CA ILE A 462 -20.88 -23.05 -12.31
C ILE A 462 -21.59 -22.26 -13.41
N SER A 463 -22.91 -22.41 -13.47
CA SER A 463 -23.75 -21.68 -14.40
C SER A 463 -24.18 -20.35 -13.80
N GLY A 464 -24.87 -19.53 -14.58
CA GLY A 464 -25.52 -18.33 -14.06
C GLY A 464 -26.52 -18.65 -12.93
N ALA A 465 -27.18 -19.78 -13.01
CA ALA A 465 -28.04 -20.20 -11.91
C ALA A 465 -27.25 -20.50 -10.65
N GLY A 466 -26.05 -21.05 -10.81
CA GLY A 466 -25.20 -21.35 -9.66
C GLY A 466 -24.74 -20.10 -8.93
N ILE A 467 -24.39 -19.03 -9.65
CA ILE A 467 -24.01 -17.81 -8.97
C ILE A 467 -25.23 -17.14 -8.31
N GLN A 468 -26.39 -17.21 -8.93
CA GLN A 468 -27.59 -16.70 -8.28
C GLN A 468 -27.90 -17.47 -6.99
N GLU A 469 -27.74 -18.79 -7.00
CA GLU A 469 -27.89 -19.60 -5.80
C GLU A 469 -26.92 -19.20 -4.70
N SER A 470 -25.74 -18.73 -5.10
CA SER A 470 -24.67 -18.39 -4.16
C SER A 470 -24.94 -17.08 -3.43
N HIS A 471 -25.64 -16.15 -4.05
CA HIS A 471 -26.02 -14.90 -3.40
C HIS A 471 -27.25 -15.10 -2.52
N VAL A 472 -27.45 -14.17 -1.59
CA VAL A 472 -28.66 -14.14 -0.80
C VAL A 472 -29.85 -14.05 -1.76
N HIS A 473 -30.89 -14.89 -1.55
CA HIS A 473 -32.03 -14.91 -2.43
C HIS A 473 -33.28 -15.25 -1.67
N ASP A 474 -34.43 -14.81 -2.21
CA ASP A 474 -35.76 -15.10 -1.68
C ASP A 474 -36.00 -14.54 -0.27
N VAL A 475 -35.26 -13.53 0.12
CA VAL A 475 -35.45 -12.81 1.39
C VAL A 475 -35.16 -11.34 1.16
N THR A 476 -35.69 -10.50 2.03
CA THR A 476 -35.33 -9.07 2.06
C THR A 476 -34.31 -8.85 3.17
N ILE A 477 -33.20 -8.22 2.84
CA ILE A 477 -32.18 -7.95 3.84
C ILE A 477 -32.67 -6.83 4.75
N THR A 478 -32.77 -7.09 6.04
CA THR A 478 -33.21 -6.10 7.01
C THR A 478 -32.05 -5.55 7.81
N LYS A 479 -30.90 -6.25 7.83
CA LYS A 479 -29.71 -5.79 8.50
C LYS A 479 -28.51 -6.25 7.68
N GLU A 480 -27.74 -5.31 7.16
CA GLU A 480 -26.57 -5.64 6.35
C GLU A 480 -25.45 -6.20 7.22
N SER A 481 -24.73 -7.18 6.69
CA SER A 481 -23.53 -7.66 7.35
C SER A 481 -22.35 -6.82 6.87
N PRO A 482 -21.27 -6.76 7.68
CA PRO A 482 -20.15 -5.88 7.30
C PRO A 482 -19.35 -6.36 6.08
N ASN A 483 -19.54 -7.61 5.67
CA ASN A 483 -18.73 -8.20 4.59
C ASN A 483 -19.55 -8.56 3.37
N TYR A 484 -20.83 -8.18 3.32
CA TYR A 484 -21.68 -8.54 2.19
C TYR A 484 -22.66 -7.43 1.86
N ARG A 485 -22.59 -6.95 0.62
CA ARG A 485 -23.56 -6.01 0.06
C ARG A 485 -23.86 -6.42 -1.36
N LEU A 486 -25.15 -6.41 -1.71
CA LEU A 486 -25.53 -6.51 -3.11
C LEU A 486 -25.15 -5.20 -3.77
N GLY A 487 -24.73 -5.26 -5.01
CA GLY A 487 -24.17 -4.12 -5.71
C GLY A 487 -24.99 -2.86 -5.58
N SER A 488 -24.32 -1.74 -5.44
CA SER A 488 -24.92 -0.41 -5.36
C SER A 488 -25.26 0.10 -6.75
#